data_82c5bf791fe13fe86c18d8d3a93ac0b5
#
_entry.id   82c5bf791fe13fe86c18d8d3a93ac0b5
#
_cell.length_a   1.000
_cell.length_b   1.000
_cell.length_c   1.000
_cell.angle_alpha   90.00
_cell.angle_beta   90.00
_cell.angle_gamma   90.00
#
_symmetry.space_group_name_H-M   'P 1'
#
loop_
_entity.id
_entity.type
_entity.pdbx_description
1 polymer ?
#
loop_
_entity_poly.entity_id
_entity_poly.type
_entity_poly.pdbx_seq_one_letter_code
_entity_poly.pdbx_strand_id
1 'polypeptide(L)'
;RASAMSAFTATLNDPSAMVLNPAGLAELQDEEVLIEFTDYYLDFTHSYVGIGIPTKSGVAGIHVLAMNYGEFEETTEQAQGKTGRTFGAYSVTVGGSYSQYLTEKLSVGGTIKFVHEQIEDVSASGLAFDIGTVFITPFDDIRFGVSVTNIGSKMQLTGNGLITECDLDNSSSGNNETDCYLATQEYDLPLMLRVGFAWDAYSSEDIRATLTLDGNNPSNNVQSFSVGGEISLLNDTVFLRGGVPYIGQNNSRETFNAGVGFKYQVDSSLKLGFNYAYHGYEYLGDVNKLSLQVYF
;
A
#
# COMPACT_ATOMS: atom_id res chain seq x y z
N ARG A 1 3.41 0.97 10.91
CA ARG A 1 4.89 0.96 11.05
C ARG A 1 5.54 1.54 9.81
N ALA A 2 5.43 0.89 8.66
CA ALA A 2 6.05 1.29 7.39
C ALA A 2 5.83 2.76 7.03
N SER A 3 4.59 3.22 7.11
CA SER A 3 4.20 4.60 6.79
C SER A 3 4.95 5.66 7.60
N ALA A 4 5.10 5.44 8.91
CA ALA A 4 5.77 6.41 9.80
C ALA A 4 7.28 6.49 9.57
N MET A 5 7.91 5.43 9.07
CA MET A 5 9.36 5.37 8.80
C MET A 5 9.72 5.88 7.41
N SER A 6 8.78 5.94 6.46
CA SER A 6 9.01 6.31 5.05
C SER A 6 9.93 5.38 4.27
N ALA A 7 10.91 4.75 4.92
CA ALA A 7 11.81 3.73 4.40
C ALA A 7 11.63 2.44 5.19
N PHE A 8 11.29 1.33 4.55
CA PHE A 8 10.80 0.13 5.23
C PHE A 8 11.10 -1.19 4.51
N THR A 9 11.56 -1.17 3.28
CA THR A 9 11.66 -2.35 2.41
C THR A 9 12.47 -3.49 3.03
N ALA A 10 13.47 -3.20 3.86
CA ALA A 10 14.30 -4.16 4.56
C ALA A 10 13.87 -4.45 6.02
N THR A 11 12.76 -3.87 6.51
CA THR A 11 12.37 -3.94 7.93
C THR A 11 10.97 -4.46 8.18
N LEU A 12 10.22 -4.80 7.13
CA LEU A 12 8.86 -5.32 7.27
C LEU A 12 8.87 -6.69 7.95
N ASN A 13 8.05 -6.82 8.97
CA ASN A 13 7.86 -8.05 9.76
C ASN A 13 6.45 -8.10 10.33
N ASP A 14 5.47 -7.69 9.54
CA ASP A 14 4.05 -7.69 9.86
C ASP A 14 3.21 -7.98 8.61
N PRO A 15 1.91 -8.24 8.68
CA PRO A 15 1.08 -8.54 7.51
C PRO A 15 1.08 -7.49 6.41
N SER A 16 1.47 -6.22 6.66
CA SER A 16 1.61 -5.20 5.61
C SER A 16 2.71 -5.53 4.59
N ALA A 17 3.62 -6.44 4.94
CA ALA A 17 4.64 -6.96 4.03
C ALA A 17 4.03 -7.54 2.75
N MET A 18 2.84 -8.14 2.81
CA MET A 18 2.15 -8.71 1.64
C MET A 18 1.97 -7.74 0.47
N VAL A 19 1.90 -6.43 0.76
CA VAL A 19 1.67 -5.37 -0.23
C VAL A 19 2.95 -4.61 -0.57
N LEU A 20 3.92 -4.59 0.35
CA LEU A 20 5.09 -3.73 0.26
C LEU A 20 6.37 -4.47 -0.14
N ASN A 21 6.71 -5.54 0.57
CA ASN A 21 7.77 -6.49 0.29
C ASN A 21 7.39 -7.86 0.83
N PRO A 22 6.84 -8.76 0.02
CA PRO A 22 6.31 -10.04 0.52
C PRO A 22 7.33 -10.91 1.26
N ALA A 23 8.64 -10.72 1.05
CA ALA A 23 9.66 -11.46 1.78
C ALA A 23 9.66 -11.17 3.29
N GLY A 24 9.22 -9.97 3.69
CA GLY A 24 9.11 -9.60 5.11
C GLY A 24 8.09 -10.43 5.88
N LEU A 25 7.13 -11.07 5.20
CA LEU A 25 6.16 -11.95 5.84
C LEU A 25 6.82 -13.17 6.49
N ALA A 26 7.99 -13.63 6.00
CA ALA A 26 8.74 -14.75 6.59
C ALA A 26 9.22 -14.49 8.03
N GLU A 27 9.27 -13.23 8.45
CA GLU A 27 9.68 -12.82 9.80
C GLU A 27 8.60 -13.08 10.87
N LEU A 28 7.34 -13.36 10.48
CA LEU A 28 6.26 -13.63 11.42
C LEU A 28 6.53 -14.95 12.17
N GLN A 29 6.44 -14.90 13.47
CA GLN A 29 6.60 -16.06 14.36
C GLN A 29 5.26 -16.54 14.91
N ASP A 30 4.31 -15.64 15.09
CA ASP A 30 2.97 -15.88 15.60
C ASP A 30 1.93 -15.68 14.49
N GLU A 31 0.73 -16.23 14.66
CA GLU A 31 -0.40 -15.84 13.82
C GLU A 31 -0.74 -14.37 14.08
N GLU A 32 -0.83 -13.58 13.03
CA GLU A 32 -0.97 -12.14 13.14
C GLU A 32 -2.07 -11.60 12.24
N VAL A 33 -2.94 -10.77 12.83
CA VAL A 33 -3.95 -9.99 12.12
C VAL A 33 -3.61 -8.52 12.23
N LEU A 34 -3.54 -7.83 11.09
CA LEU A 34 -3.34 -6.39 11.00
C LEU A 34 -4.57 -5.74 10.39
N ILE A 35 -5.10 -4.74 11.07
CA ILE A 35 -6.18 -3.86 10.59
C ILE A 35 -5.63 -2.43 10.57
N GLU A 36 -5.71 -1.77 9.41
CA GLU A 36 -5.29 -0.38 9.27
C GLU A 36 -6.40 0.46 8.66
N PHE A 37 -6.51 1.67 9.17
CA PHE A 37 -7.39 2.70 8.65
C PHE A 37 -6.59 3.98 8.46
N THR A 38 -6.72 4.59 7.29
CA THR A 38 -6.08 5.86 6.96
C THR A 38 -7.13 6.83 6.48
N ASP A 39 -7.15 7.99 7.10
CA ASP A 39 -7.95 9.13 6.71
C ASP A 39 -7.06 10.08 5.91
N TYR A 40 -7.36 10.20 4.60
CA TYR A 40 -6.69 11.08 3.67
C TYR A 40 -7.46 12.39 3.53
N TYR A 41 -6.85 13.36 2.85
CA TYR A 41 -7.52 14.58 2.46
C TYR A 41 -8.69 14.31 1.50
N LEU A 42 -9.64 15.24 1.39
CA LEU A 42 -10.84 15.19 0.51
C LEU A 42 -11.76 13.99 0.78
N ASP A 43 -11.89 13.57 2.04
CA ASP A 43 -12.72 12.45 2.48
C ASP A 43 -12.32 11.09 1.85
N PHE A 44 -11.10 10.98 1.34
CA PHE A 44 -10.58 9.70 0.87
C PHE A 44 -10.20 8.83 2.06
N THR A 45 -10.59 7.57 2.00
CA THR A 45 -10.25 6.61 3.06
C THR A 45 -9.56 5.38 2.48
N HIS A 46 -8.56 4.91 3.20
CA HIS A 46 -7.85 3.68 2.86
C HIS A 46 -7.95 2.72 4.03
N SER A 47 -8.39 1.50 3.76
CA SER A 47 -8.53 0.43 4.73
C SER A 47 -7.74 -0.79 4.30
N TYR A 48 -7.05 -1.41 5.23
CA TYR A 48 -6.29 -2.63 5.01
C TYR A 48 -6.61 -3.65 6.09
N VAL A 49 -6.80 -4.90 5.69
CA VAL A 49 -6.89 -6.05 6.58
C VAL A 49 -6.00 -7.14 6.02
N GLY A 50 -5.07 -7.64 6.84
CA GLY A 50 -4.18 -8.72 6.47
C GLY A 50 -4.04 -9.73 7.59
N ILE A 51 -3.92 -11.00 7.22
CA ILE A 51 -3.71 -12.13 8.14
C ILE A 51 -2.48 -12.88 7.67
N GLY A 52 -1.50 -13.07 8.55
CA GLY A 52 -0.32 -13.90 8.32
C GLY A 52 -0.33 -15.11 9.25
N ILE A 53 -0.08 -16.29 8.70
CA ILE A 53 -0.14 -17.57 9.41
C ILE A 53 1.17 -18.32 9.18
N PRO A 54 2.03 -18.45 10.19
CA PRO A 54 3.21 -19.30 10.14
C PRO A 54 2.85 -20.76 9.86
N THR A 55 3.59 -21.38 8.96
CA THR A 55 3.46 -22.80 8.60
C THR A 55 4.80 -23.51 8.83
N LYS A 56 4.85 -24.83 8.64
CA LYS A 56 6.09 -25.60 8.81
C LYS A 56 7.24 -25.18 7.88
N SER A 57 6.94 -24.60 6.72
CA SER A 57 7.93 -24.30 5.67
C SER A 57 8.05 -22.82 5.34
N GLY A 58 7.21 -21.97 5.92
CA GLY A 58 7.19 -20.53 5.67
C GLY A 58 5.92 -19.92 6.23
N VAL A 59 5.56 -18.74 5.77
CA VAL A 59 4.37 -18.01 6.22
C VAL A 59 3.45 -17.79 5.04
N ALA A 60 2.19 -18.17 5.18
CA ALA A 60 1.13 -17.87 4.23
C ALA A 60 0.29 -16.68 4.74
N GLY A 61 -0.28 -15.90 3.83
CA GLY A 61 -1.14 -14.79 4.22
C GLY A 61 -2.16 -14.43 3.15
N ILE A 62 -3.20 -13.77 3.61
CA ILE A 62 -4.23 -13.16 2.74
C ILE A 62 -4.46 -11.73 3.19
N HIS A 63 -4.78 -10.86 2.24
CA HIS A 63 -5.11 -9.48 2.55
C HIS A 63 -6.20 -8.91 1.64
N VAL A 64 -6.86 -7.90 2.17
CA VAL A 64 -7.77 -7.03 1.43
C VAL A 64 -7.35 -5.59 1.68
N LEU A 65 -7.23 -4.83 0.61
CA LEU A 65 -6.96 -3.41 0.63
C LEU A 65 -8.07 -2.72 -0.13
N ALA A 66 -8.70 -1.74 0.49
CA ALA A 66 -9.79 -0.96 -0.10
C ALA A 66 -9.47 0.53 -0.01
N MET A 67 -9.69 1.24 -1.10
CA MET A 67 -9.62 2.69 -1.17
C MET A 67 -10.95 3.25 -1.63
N ASN A 68 -11.52 4.16 -0.86
CA ASN A 68 -12.72 4.90 -1.21
C ASN A 68 -12.31 6.34 -1.50
N TYR A 69 -12.69 6.84 -2.66
CA TYR A 69 -12.37 8.19 -3.12
C TYR A 69 -13.49 9.20 -2.82
N GLY A 70 -14.45 8.83 -1.94
CA GLY A 70 -15.56 9.70 -1.56
C GLY A 70 -16.64 9.82 -2.63
N GLU A 71 -17.46 10.84 -2.49
CA GLU A 71 -18.53 11.15 -3.42
C GLU A 71 -18.22 12.43 -4.21
N PHE A 72 -18.48 12.39 -5.51
CA PHE A 72 -18.31 13.51 -6.42
C PHE A 72 -19.69 14.01 -6.87
N GLU A 73 -19.84 15.34 -6.95
CA GLU A 73 -21.07 15.92 -7.48
C GLU A 73 -21.06 15.90 -9.01
N GLU A 74 -22.15 15.44 -9.58
CA GLU A 74 -22.33 15.43 -11.03
C GLU A 74 -22.59 16.84 -11.56
N THR A 75 -21.92 17.18 -12.66
CA THR A 75 -22.18 18.39 -13.44
C THR A 75 -22.38 18.01 -14.91
N THR A 76 -23.30 18.68 -15.61
CA THR A 76 -23.56 18.46 -17.03
C THR A 76 -23.44 19.77 -17.81
N GLU A 77 -23.33 19.71 -19.15
CA GLU A 77 -23.30 20.90 -20.01
C GLU A 77 -24.57 21.77 -19.84
N GLN A 78 -25.71 21.15 -19.61
CA GLN A 78 -27.00 21.83 -19.43
C GLN A 78 -27.19 22.38 -18.00
N ALA A 79 -26.63 21.67 -17.00
CA ALA A 79 -26.59 22.11 -15.63
C ALA A 79 -25.14 22.35 -15.22
N GLN A 80 -24.60 23.52 -15.59
CA GLN A 80 -23.22 23.95 -15.24
C GLN A 80 -23.03 24.15 -13.71
N GLY A 81 -24.12 24.10 -12.95
CA GLY A 81 -24.12 23.91 -11.51
C GLY A 81 -24.30 22.44 -11.15
N LYS A 82 -24.52 22.18 -9.86
CA LYS A 82 -24.80 20.85 -9.34
C LYS A 82 -26.11 20.29 -9.87
N THR A 83 -26.12 19.07 -10.38
CA THR A 83 -27.36 18.39 -10.80
C THR A 83 -28.16 17.86 -9.63
N GLY A 84 -27.54 17.77 -8.45
CA GLY A 84 -28.08 17.13 -7.25
C GLY A 84 -27.86 15.62 -7.19
N ARG A 85 -27.18 15.04 -8.19
CA ARG A 85 -26.70 13.65 -8.18
C ARG A 85 -25.24 13.60 -7.71
N THR A 86 -24.89 12.53 -7.02
CA THR A 86 -23.51 12.21 -6.65
C THR A 86 -23.14 10.84 -7.23
N PHE A 87 -21.87 10.64 -7.51
CA PHE A 87 -21.31 9.36 -7.87
C PHE A 87 -20.05 9.07 -7.03
N GLY A 88 -19.77 7.80 -6.80
CA GLY A 88 -18.62 7.35 -6.03
C GLY A 88 -17.56 6.68 -6.89
N ALA A 89 -16.33 6.64 -6.37
CA ALA A 89 -15.25 5.84 -6.93
C ALA A 89 -14.57 5.05 -5.82
N TYR A 90 -14.17 3.81 -6.13
CA TYR A 90 -13.44 2.98 -5.18
C TYR A 90 -12.50 2.00 -5.91
N SER A 91 -11.49 1.53 -5.18
CA SER A 91 -10.68 0.39 -5.63
C SER A 91 -10.56 -0.64 -4.51
N VAL A 92 -10.52 -1.92 -4.91
CA VAL A 92 -10.34 -3.04 -3.98
C VAL A 92 -9.27 -3.97 -4.55
N THR A 93 -8.33 -4.34 -3.69
CA THR A 93 -7.32 -5.37 -4.00
C THR A 93 -7.46 -6.52 -3.01
N VAL A 94 -7.53 -7.73 -3.53
CA VAL A 94 -7.50 -8.96 -2.73
C VAL A 94 -6.28 -9.76 -3.15
N GLY A 95 -5.45 -10.18 -2.19
CA GLY A 95 -4.23 -10.90 -2.49
C GLY A 95 -3.95 -12.06 -1.55
N GLY A 96 -3.22 -13.05 -2.07
CA GLY A 96 -2.66 -14.17 -1.34
C GLY A 96 -1.14 -14.18 -1.47
N SER A 97 -0.45 -14.39 -0.37
CA SER A 97 1.01 -14.30 -0.26
C SER A 97 1.60 -15.56 0.36
N TYR A 98 2.81 -15.87 -0.05
CA TYR A 98 3.63 -16.88 0.60
C TYR A 98 5.07 -16.41 0.66
N SER A 99 5.70 -16.63 1.82
CA SER A 99 7.09 -16.26 2.06
C SER A 99 7.80 -17.33 2.87
N GLN A 100 9.09 -17.53 2.60
CA GLN A 100 9.92 -18.48 3.33
C GLN A 100 11.39 -18.04 3.38
N TYR A 101 12.10 -18.57 4.36
CA TYR A 101 13.55 -18.51 4.39
C TYR A 101 14.14 -19.60 3.46
N LEU A 102 14.94 -19.19 2.48
CA LEU A 102 15.75 -20.10 1.66
C LEU A 102 17.03 -20.52 2.38
N THR A 103 17.58 -19.61 3.16
CA THR A 103 18.70 -19.83 4.07
C THR A 103 18.41 -19.10 5.36
N GLU A 104 19.19 -19.32 6.42
CA GLU A 104 19.03 -18.58 7.70
C GLU A 104 19.06 -17.05 7.55
N LYS A 105 19.56 -16.54 6.42
CA LYS A 105 19.79 -15.10 6.19
C LYS A 105 19.06 -14.54 4.98
N LEU A 106 18.42 -15.38 4.17
CA LEU A 106 17.74 -14.95 2.94
C LEU A 106 16.30 -15.41 2.96
N SER A 107 15.37 -14.47 3.05
CA SER A 107 13.97 -14.71 2.82
C SER A 107 13.54 -14.27 1.42
N VAL A 108 12.57 -14.98 0.86
CA VAL A 108 11.89 -14.66 -0.40
C VAL A 108 10.39 -14.77 -0.21
N GLY A 109 9.66 -13.95 -0.92
CA GLY A 109 8.20 -13.96 -0.87
C GLY A 109 7.58 -13.54 -2.19
N GLY A 110 6.35 -13.96 -2.38
CA GLY A 110 5.53 -13.56 -3.52
C GLY A 110 4.08 -13.38 -3.13
N THR A 111 3.40 -12.49 -3.85
CA THR A 111 1.98 -12.22 -3.71
C THR A 111 1.32 -12.32 -5.09
N ILE A 112 0.16 -12.94 -5.15
CA ILE A 112 -0.76 -12.87 -6.29
C ILE A 112 -1.96 -12.04 -5.83
N LYS A 113 -2.35 -11.05 -6.63
CA LYS A 113 -3.45 -10.16 -6.28
C LYS A 113 -4.37 -9.87 -7.44
N PHE A 114 -5.64 -9.75 -7.14
CA PHE A 114 -6.69 -9.26 -8.02
C PHE A 114 -7.00 -7.82 -7.65
N VAL A 115 -7.00 -6.93 -8.64
CA VAL A 115 -7.29 -5.51 -8.48
C VAL A 115 -8.57 -5.19 -9.23
N HIS A 116 -9.48 -4.49 -8.58
CA HIS A 116 -10.73 -4.01 -9.17
C HIS A 116 -10.89 -2.52 -8.85
N GLU A 117 -11.17 -1.73 -9.86
CA GLU A 117 -11.44 -0.29 -9.76
C GLU A 117 -12.80 0.00 -10.37
N GLN A 118 -13.56 0.88 -9.73
CA GLN A 118 -14.88 1.29 -10.21
C GLN A 118 -15.06 2.79 -10.03
N ILE A 119 -15.63 3.43 -11.05
CA ILE A 119 -16.05 4.82 -11.06
C ILE A 119 -17.48 4.81 -11.62
N GLU A 120 -18.49 5.09 -10.80
CA GLU A 120 -19.90 5.02 -11.16
C GLU A 120 -20.24 3.67 -11.82
N ASP A 121 -20.65 3.68 -13.10
CA ASP A 121 -21.03 2.51 -13.90
C ASP A 121 -19.92 1.99 -14.81
N VAL A 122 -18.68 2.40 -14.54
CA VAL A 122 -17.49 1.98 -15.31
C VAL A 122 -16.50 1.31 -14.39
N SER A 123 -15.98 0.16 -14.78
CA SER A 123 -15.02 -0.59 -13.96
C SER A 123 -13.87 -1.18 -14.78
N ALA A 124 -12.76 -1.43 -14.11
CA ALA A 124 -11.62 -2.15 -14.64
C ALA A 124 -11.14 -3.21 -13.65
N SER A 125 -10.62 -4.33 -14.15
CA SER A 125 -10.05 -5.37 -13.30
C SER A 125 -8.77 -5.92 -13.91
N GLY A 126 -7.87 -6.38 -13.05
CA GLY A 126 -6.61 -6.98 -13.46
C GLY A 126 -6.01 -7.91 -12.42
N LEU A 127 -5.06 -8.72 -12.87
CA LEU A 127 -4.24 -9.57 -12.01
C LEU A 127 -2.82 -9.00 -11.95
N ALA A 128 -2.20 -9.05 -10.76
CA ALA A 128 -0.82 -8.66 -10.58
C ALA A 128 -0.07 -9.59 -9.65
N PHE A 129 1.26 -9.55 -9.76
CA PHE A 129 2.20 -10.30 -8.94
C PHE A 129 3.17 -9.34 -8.28
N ASP A 130 3.55 -9.65 -7.05
CA ASP A 130 4.61 -8.97 -6.33
C ASP A 130 5.66 -10.02 -5.92
N ILE A 131 6.91 -9.62 -5.98
CA ILE A 131 8.05 -10.47 -5.58
C ILE A 131 8.93 -9.64 -4.65
N GLY A 132 9.47 -10.28 -3.62
CA GLY A 132 10.38 -9.63 -2.71
C GLY A 132 11.45 -10.54 -2.16
N THR A 133 12.52 -9.92 -1.68
CA THR A 133 13.62 -10.58 -0.98
C THR A 133 14.07 -9.71 0.18
N VAL A 134 14.53 -10.36 1.27
CA VAL A 134 15.26 -9.71 2.36
C VAL A 134 16.49 -10.57 2.66
N PHE A 135 17.65 -9.92 2.72
CA PHE A 135 18.92 -10.55 3.04
C PHE A 135 19.53 -9.90 4.28
N ILE A 136 19.80 -10.71 5.30
CA ILE A 136 20.47 -10.31 6.52
C ILE A 136 21.96 -10.57 6.33
N THR A 137 22.76 -9.52 6.36
CA THR A 137 24.21 -9.66 6.15
C THR A 137 24.87 -10.30 7.37
N PRO A 138 26.08 -10.89 7.22
CA PRO A 138 26.84 -11.36 8.37
C PRO A 138 27.51 -10.24 9.19
N PHE A 139 27.35 -8.98 8.79
CA PHE A 139 28.01 -7.83 9.39
C PHE A 139 26.97 -6.93 10.08
N ASP A 140 27.12 -6.70 11.39
CA ASP A 140 26.44 -5.70 12.20
C ASP A 140 24.92 -5.57 11.98
N ASP A 141 24.22 -6.70 11.81
CA ASP A 141 22.78 -6.77 11.62
C ASP A 141 22.22 -5.85 10.50
N ILE A 142 23.03 -5.64 9.48
CA ILE A 142 22.62 -4.91 8.28
C ILE A 142 21.71 -5.79 7.43
N ARG A 143 20.58 -5.24 6.98
CA ARG A 143 19.60 -5.91 6.12
C ARG A 143 19.45 -5.17 4.81
N PHE A 144 19.32 -5.93 3.72
CA PHE A 144 18.96 -5.45 2.39
C PHE A 144 17.63 -6.04 1.98
N GLY A 145 16.73 -5.19 1.49
CA GLY A 145 15.46 -5.62 0.94
C GLY A 145 15.33 -5.16 -0.51
N VAL A 146 14.76 -6.01 -1.34
CA VAL A 146 14.35 -5.64 -2.70
C VAL A 146 12.95 -6.13 -2.93
N SER A 147 12.10 -5.29 -3.51
CA SER A 147 10.77 -5.68 -3.94
C SER A 147 10.43 -5.10 -5.31
N VAL A 148 9.73 -5.89 -6.10
CA VAL A 148 9.07 -5.46 -7.33
C VAL A 148 7.59 -5.75 -7.16
N THR A 149 6.77 -4.71 -7.19
CA THR A 149 5.33 -4.85 -6.99
C THR A 149 4.55 -4.36 -8.21
N ASN A 150 3.33 -4.91 -8.38
CA ASN A 150 2.42 -4.58 -9.48
C ASN A 150 2.91 -5.05 -10.87
N ILE A 151 3.58 -6.20 -10.95
CA ILE A 151 3.83 -6.87 -12.24
C ILE A 151 2.50 -7.47 -12.68
N GLY A 152 1.77 -6.81 -13.58
CA GLY A 152 0.39 -7.21 -13.84
C GLY A 152 -0.05 -7.13 -15.28
N SER A 153 -1.29 -7.58 -15.51
CA SER A 153 -2.00 -7.38 -16.76
C SER A 153 -2.39 -5.91 -16.93
N LYS A 154 -2.56 -5.50 -18.17
CA LYS A 154 -3.21 -4.23 -18.45
C LYS A 154 -4.66 -4.24 -17.99
N MET A 155 -5.14 -3.10 -17.57
CA MET A 155 -6.52 -2.84 -17.17
C MET A 155 -7.18 -1.93 -18.21
N GLN A 156 -8.48 -2.08 -18.39
CA GLN A 156 -9.27 -1.25 -19.30
C GLN A 156 -10.63 -0.97 -18.65
N LEU A 157 -11.01 0.29 -18.62
CA LEU A 157 -12.33 0.69 -18.14
C LEU A 157 -13.40 0.25 -19.13
N THR A 158 -14.42 -0.44 -18.62
CA THR A 158 -15.58 -0.91 -19.38
C THR A 158 -16.84 -0.70 -18.53
N GLY A 159 -17.99 -0.57 -19.16
CA GLY A 159 -19.27 -0.41 -18.44
C GLY A 159 -20.29 0.44 -19.17
N ASN A 160 -21.48 0.52 -18.64
CA ASN A 160 -22.61 1.22 -19.26
C ASN A 160 -22.41 2.74 -19.31
N GLY A 161 -21.61 3.32 -18.42
CA GLY A 161 -21.25 4.72 -18.45
C GLY A 161 -20.44 5.16 -19.67
N LEU A 162 -20.00 4.21 -20.51
CA LEU A 162 -19.29 4.47 -21.79
C LEU A 162 -20.23 4.40 -23.00
N ILE A 163 -21.52 4.16 -22.81
CA ILE A 163 -22.49 4.18 -23.90
C ILE A 163 -22.90 5.61 -24.18
N THR A 164 -22.85 5.98 -25.45
CA THR A 164 -23.27 7.30 -25.93
C THR A 164 -24.06 7.15 -27.22
N GLU A 165 -24.90 8.11 -27.54
CA GLU A 165 -25.63 8.14 -28.80
C GLU A 165 -24.69 8.63 -29.92
N CYS A 166 -24.68 7.88 -31.05
CA CYS A 166 -23.92 8.22 -32.24
C CYS A 166 -24.82 8.36 -33.45
N ASP A 167 -24.56 9.34 -34.26
CA ASP A 167 -25.08 9.43 -35.63
C ASP A 167 -24.00 8.93 -36.60
N LEU A 168 -24.19 7.73 -37.14
CA LEU A 168 -23.24 7.11 -38.08
C LEU A 168 -23.44 7.59 -39.53
N ASP A 169 -24.50 8.33 -39.85
CA ASP A 169 -24.80 8.84 -41.19
C ASP A 169 -25.24 10.31 -41.18
N ASN A 170 -24.27 11.19 -41.20
CA ASN A 170 -24.47 12.64 -41.29
C ASN A 170 -25.07 13.12 -42.62
N SER A 171 -25.38 12.21 -43.56
CA SER A 171 -25.86 12.56 -44.91
C SER A 171 -27.37 12.43 -45.04
N SER A 172 -28.08 11.84 -44.12
CA SER A 172 -29.53 11.66 -44.12
C SER A 172 -30.19 12.43 -43.00
N SER A 173 -31.26 13.17 -43.29
CA SER A 173 -32.08 13.86 -42.31
C SER A 173 -33.09 12.93 -41.60
N GLY A 174 -32.64 11.78 -41.16
CA GLY A 174 -33.43 10.82 -40.36
C GLY A 174 -32.89 10.70 -38.95
N ASN A 175 -33.68 10.17 -38.03
CA ASN A 175 -33.20 9.79 -36.70
C ASN A 175 -32.40 8.50 -36.80
N ASN A 176 -31.09 8.58 -36.95
CA ASN A 176 -30.15 7.46 -37.05
C ASN A 176 -29.35 7.30 -35.73
N GLU A 177 -29.91 7.78 -34.63
CA GLU A 177 -29.29 7.60 -33.30
C GLU A 177 -29.19 6.12 -32.99
N THR A 178 -27.97 5.69 -32.75
CA THR A 178 -27.67 4.34 -32.29
C THR A 178 -26.71 4.41 -31.10
N ASP A 179 -26.82 3.44 -30.20
CA ASP A 179 -25.92 3.32 -29.08
C ASP A 179 -24.51 2.97 -29.57
N CYS A 180 -23.54 3.83 -29.24
CA CYS A 180 -22.13 3.61 -29.48
C CYS A 180 -21.40 3.39 -28.17
N TYR A 181 -20.38 2.56 -28.19
CA TYR A 181 -19.52 2.31 -27.06
C TYR A 181 -18.22 3.09 -27.20
N LEU A 182 -17.91 3.94 -26.23
CA LEU A 182 -16.64 4.67 -26.18
C LEU A 182 -15.52 3.70 -25.77
N ALA A 183 -14.58 3.42 -26.66
CA ALA A 183 -13.43 2.59 -26.34
C ALA A 183 -12.43 3.38 -25.50
N THR A 184 -12.15 2.92 -24.31
CA THR A 184 -11.09 3.44 -23.43
C THR A 184 -9.75 2.83 -23.80
N GLN A 185 -8.66 3.52 -23.45
CA GLN A 185 -7.33 2.97 -23.60
C GLN A 185 -7.00 2.02 -22.44
N GLU A 186 -6.22 0.99 -22.76
CA GLU A 186 -5.60 0.13 -21.74
C GLU A 186 -4.52 0.91 -20.99
N TYR A 187 -4.39 0.62 -19.68
CA TYR A 187 -3.34 1.18 -18.83
C TYR A 187 -2.71 0.10 -17.97
N ASP A 188 -1.46 0.29 -17.61
CA ASP A 188 -0.71 -0.62 -16.76
C ASP A 188 -0.87 -0.23 -15.28
N LEU A 189 -0.87 -1.24 -14.40
CA LEU A 189 -0.71 -0.98 -12.99
C LEU A 189 0.65 -0.32 -12.71
N PRO A 190 0.75 0.60 -11.72
CA PRO A 190 2.00 1.30 -11.43
C PRO A 190 3.06 0.33 -10.89
N LEU A 191 3.89 -0.20 -11.78
CA LEU A 191 5.04 -1.03 -11.41
C LEU A 191 5.96 -0.24 -10.49
N MET A 192 6.36 -0.85 -9.37
CA MET A 192 7.25 -0.23 -8.39
C MET A 192 8.41 -1.15 -8.07
N LEU A 193 9.63 -0.68 -8.31
CA LEU A 193 10.85 -1.28 -7.78
C LEU A 193 11.28 -0.52 -6.53
N ARG A 194 11.52 -1.24 -5.43
CA ARG A 194 12.11 -0.70 -4.20
C ARG A 194 13.38 -1.46 -3.85
N VAL A 195 14.37 -0.73 -3.40
CA VAL A 195 15.61 -1.26 -2.84
C VAL A 195 15.83 -0.60 -1.50
N GLY A 196 15.85 -1.38 -0.44
CA GLY A 196 15.95 -0.90 0.92
C GLY A 196 17.19 -1.39 1.65
N PHE A 197 17.65 -0.56 2.55
CA PHE A 197 18.74 -0.83 3.48
C PHE A 197 18.27 -0.51 4.90
N ALA A 198 18.60 -1.36 5.84
CA ALA A 198 18.34 -1.13 7.25
C ALA A 198 19.54 -1.55 8.09
N TRP A 199 19.82 -0.78 9.12
CA TRP A 199 20.90 -1.01 10.05
C TRP A 199 20.45 -0.78 11.48
N ASP A 200 20.62 -1.79 12.33
CA ASP A 200 20.40 -1.66 13.77
C ASP A 200 21.65 -1.02 14.39
N ALA A 201 21.69 0.32 14.35
CA ALA A 201 22.83 1.14 14.78
C ALA A 201 23.14 1.01 16.28
N TYR A 202 22.14 0.62 17.06
CA TYR A 202 22.28 0.32 18.48
C TYR A 202 21.27 -0.78 18.87
N SER A 203 21.73 -1.77 19.61
CA SER A 203 20.88 -2.84 20.14
C SER A 203 21.31 -3.23 21.54
N SER A 204 20.38 -3.18 22.48
CA SER A 204 20.48 -3.67 23.85
C SER A 204 19.17 -4.36 24.25
N GLU A 205 19.11 -4.95 25.44
CA GLU A 205 17.89 -5.62 25.92
C GLU A 205 16.68 -4.66 25.93
N ASP A 206 16.86 -3.41 26.35
CA ASP A 206 15.77 -2.46 26.54
C ASP A 206 15.57 -1.49 25.36
N ILE A 207 16.61 -1.28 24.53
CA ILE A 207 16.61 -0.22 23.51
C ILE A 207 17.21 -0.75 22.22
N ARG A 208 16.50 -0.55 21.11
CA ARG A 208 17.03 -0.75 19.75
C ARG A 208 16.80 0.49 18.92
N ALA A 209 17.81 0.91 18.18
CA ALA A 209 17.71 2.03 17.24
C ALA A 209 18.06 1.54 15.83
N THR A 210 17.09 1.59 14.94
CA THR A 210 17.20 1.18 13.53
C THR A 210 17.17 2.39 12.63
N LEU A 211 18.12 2.48 11.71
CA LEU A 211 18.15 3.46 10.62
C LEU A 211 17.81 2.78 9.31
N THR A 212 17.06 3.46 8.44
CA THR A 212 16.57 2.90 7.17
C THR A 212 16.76 3.87 6.02
N LEU A 213 17.01 3.32 4.83
CA LEU A 213 17.12 4.05 3.57
C LEU A 213 16.46 3.21 2.47
N ASP A 214 15.54 3.79 1.72
CA ASP A 214 14.91 3.16 0.56
C ASP A 214 15.11 4.00 -0.70
N GLY A 215 15.43 3.34 -1.81
CA GLY A 215 15.36 3.88 -3.16
C GLY A 215 14.09 3.37 -3.83
N ASN A 216 13.28 4.27 -4.36
CA ASN A 216 12.00 3.99 -5.00
C ASN A 216 12.05 4.36 -6.49
N ASN A 217 11.64 3.45 -7.36
CA ASN A 217 11.58 3.66 -8.81
C ASN A 217 10.21 3.22 -9.34
N PRO A 218 9.20 4.10 -9.32
CA PRO A 218 7.90 3.84 -9.89
C PRO A 218 7.92 4.00 -11.42
N SER A 219 7.11 3.22 -12.15
CA SER A 219 6.99 3.32 -13.62
C SER A 219 6.27 4.59 -14.09
N ASN A 220 5.44 5.16 -13.22
CA ASN A 220 4.57 6.31 -13.52
C ASN A 220 5.00 7.61 -12.85
N ASN A 221 6.13 7.65 -12.17
CA ASN A 221 6.63 8.82 -11.46
C ASN A 221 8.16 8.87 -11.44
N VAL A 222 8.73 9.95 -10.92
CA VAL A 222 10.17 10.17 -10.78
C VAL A 222 10.73 9.31 -9.64
N GLN A 223 11.96 8.86 -9.80
CA GLN A 223 12.70 8.16 -8.76
C GLN A 223 12.87 9.03 -7.52
N SER A 224 12.87 8.39 -6.36
CA SER A 224 13.04 9.07 -5.08
C SER A 224 13.80 8.22 -4.09
N PHE A 225 14.31 8.88 -3.05
CA PHE A 225 14.86 8.23 -1.87
C PHE A 225 14.00 8.57 -0.66
N SER A 226 13.97 7.67 0.31
CA SER A 226 13.32 7.88 1.60
C SER A 226 14.28 7.46 2.69
N VAL A 227 14.32 8.25 3.78
CA VAL A 227 15.15 7.95 4.96
C VAL A 227 14.24 7.88 6.16
N GLY A 228 14.51 6.94 7.05
CA GLY A 228 13.72 6.78 8.25
C GLY A 228 14.49 6.16 9.41
N GLY A 229 13.79 6.04 10.53
CA GLY A 229 14.31 5.38 11.70
C GLY A 229 13.23 4.99 12.69
N GLU A 230 13.56 4.01 13.50
CA GLU A 230 12.73 3.51 14.60
C GLU A 230 13.59 3.40 15.85
N ILE A 231 13.07 3.89 16.97
CA ILE A 231 13.60 3.63 18.30
C ILE A 231 12.58 2.75 19.01
N SER A 232 12.97 1.53 19.35
CA SER A 232 12.21 0.62 20.18
C SER A 232 12.71 0.70 21.62
N LEU A 233 11.80 0.80 22.55
CA LEU A 233 12.03 0.97 23.99
C LEU A 233 11.32 -0.09 24.79
N LEU A 234 11.80 -0.35 26.00
CA LEU A 234 11.19 -1.24 26.98
C LEU A 234 10.95 -2.65 26.41
N ASN A 235 12.01 -3.24 25.86
CA ASN A 235 11.95 -4.57 25.26
C ASN A 235 10.83 -4.69 24.20
N ASP A 236 10.89 -3.83 23.18
CA ASP A 236 9.94 -3.78 22.06
C ASP A 236 8.46 -3.52 22.47
N THR A 237 8.24 -2.81 23.58
CA THR A 237 6.91 -2.42 24.02
C THR A 237 6.48 -1.08 23.45
N VAL A 238 7.37 -0.09 23.35
CA VAL A 238 7.10 1.25 22.84
C VAL A 238 7.98 1.55 21.65
N PHE A 239 7.40 2.11 20.61
CA PHE A 239 8.10 2.45 19.36
C PHE A 239 7.91 3.93 19.03
N LEU A 240 9.00 4.60 18.73
CA LEU A 240 9.04 5.95 18.17
C LEU A 240 9.61 5.87 16.76
N ARG A 241 8.95 6.49 15.79
CA ARG A 241 9.28 6.39 14.37
C ARG A 241 9.27 7.74 13.73
N GLY A 242 10.16 7.92 12.76
CA GLY A 242 10.19 9.13 11.96
C GLY A 242 10.86 8.89 10.63
N GLY A 243 10.51 9.70 9.62
CA GLY A 243 11.10 9.59 8.30
C GLY A 243 10.80 10.77 7.41
N VAL A 244 11.59 10.87 6.34
CA VAL A 244 11.42 11.84 5.26
C VAL A 244 11.27 11.08 3.97
N PRO A 245 10.07 11.14 3.36
CA PRO A 245 9.79 10.46 2.09
C PRO A 245 10.23 11.30 0.89
N TYR A 246 10.32 10.66 -0.27
CA TYR A 246 10.40 11.30 -1.60
C TYR A 246 11.52 12.33 -1.79
N ILE A 247 12.66 12.14 -1.12
CA ILE A 247 13.85 12.98 -1.32
C ILE A 247 14.28 12.87 -2.81
N GLY A 248 14.51 14.01 -3.45
CA GLY A 248 14.87 14.11 -4.86
C GLY A 248 13.68 14.33 -5.81
N GLN A 249 12.45 14.30 -5.31
CA GLN A 249 11.25 14.72 -6.06
C GLN A 249 10.95 16.20 -5.79
N ASN A 250 11.18 17.08 -6.78
CA ASN A 250 10.94 18.52 -6.64
C ASN A 250 9.47 18.91 -6.43
N ASN A 251 8.53 17.98 -6.73
CA ASN A 251 7.09 18.21 -6.62
C ASN A 251 6.43 17.39 -5.50
N SER A 252 7.22 16.72 -4.66
CA SER A 252 6.66 16.05 -3.48
C SER A 252 6.11 17.08 -2.51
N ARG A 253 4.89 16.86 -2.06
CA ARG A 253 4.20 17.72 -1.08
C ARG A 253 4.20 17.11 0.31
N GLU A 254 4.63 15.87 0.45
CA GLU A 254 4.83 15.20 1.73
C GLU A 254 6.20 15.62 2.31
N THR A 255 6.18 16.16 3.53
CA THR A 255 7.36 16.79 4.14
C THR A 255 8.09 15.85 5.10
N PHE A 256 7.37 15.28 6.04
CA PHE A 256 7.91 14.33 7.00
C PHE A 256 6.81 13.41 7.52
N ASN A 257 7.24 12.26 8.03
CA ASN A 257 6.37 11.29 8.68
C ASN A 257 6.86 11.06 10.10
N ALA A 258 5.90 10.87 11.01
CA ALA A 258 6.18 10.52 12.40
C ALA A 258 5.17 9.49 12.88
N GLY A 259 5.53 8.71 13.87
CA GLY A 259 4.60 7.74 14.44
C GLY A 259 5.03 7.17 15.76
N VAL A 260 4.04 6.65 16.46
CA VAL A 260 4.22 5.95 17.73
C VAL A 260 3.55 4.59 17.65
N GLY A 261 4.11 3.63 18.36
CA GLY A 261 3.55 2.29 18.48
C GLY A 261 3.63 1.80 19.91
N PHE A 262 2.72 0.92 20.26
CA PHE A 262 2.68 0.30 21.57
C PHE A 262 2.23 -1.16 21.43
N LYS A 263 2.96 -2.09 22.09
CA LYS A 263 2.60 -3.50 22.19
C LYS A 263 2.27 -3.84 23.63
N TYR A 264 1.17 -4.55 23.84
CA TYR A 264 0.70 -4.96 25.15
C TYR A 264 0.39 -6.47 25.19
N GLN A 265 1.03 -7.17 26.11
CA GLN A 265 0.75 -8.58 26.38
C GLN A 265 -0.51 -8.65 27.25
N VAL A 266 -1.59 -9.23 26.72
CA VAL A 266 -2.85 -9.41 27.44
C VAL A 266 -2.76 -10.65 28.32
N ASP A 267 -2.33 -11.75 27.72
CA ASP A 267 -2.06 -13.02 28.41
C ASP A 267 -0.93 -13.80 27.72
N SER A 268 -0.73 -15.06 28.05
CA SER A 268 0.36 -15.87 27.49
C SER A 268 0.23 -16.17 25.99
N SER A 269 -0.96 -16.03 25.41
CA SER A 269 -1.26 -16.36 24.01
C SER A 269 -1.73 -15.16 23.17
N LEU A 270 -2.08 -14.04 23.82
CA LEU A 270 -2.66 -12.88 23.14
C LEU A 270 -1.83 -11.62 23.39
N LYS A 271 -1.35 -11.01 22.32
CA LYS A 271 -0.66 -9.72 22.34
C LYS A 271 -1.39 -8.74 21.41
N LEU A 272 -1.51 -7.50 21.82
CA LEU A 272 -2.13 -6.43 21.05
C LEU A 272 -1.09 -5.36 20.71
N GLY A 273 -1.11 -4.89 19.48
CA GLY A 273 -0.29 -3.78 18.98
C GLY A 273 -1.17 -2.64 18.49
N PHE A 274 -0.85 -1.43 18.91
CA PHE A 274 -1.49 -0.20 18.42
C PHE A 274 -0.43 0.70 17.81
N ASN A 275 -0.71 1.23 16.62
CA ASN A 275 0.20 2.19 16.00
C ASN A 275 -0.60 3.38 15.46
N TYR A 276 0.01 4.54 15.57
CA TYR A 276 -0.45 5.77 14.96
C TYR A 276 0.67 6.34 14.10
N ALA A 277 0.33 6.81 12.92
CA ALA A 277 1.25 7.51 12.03
C ALA A 277 0.62 8.81 11.54
N TYR A 278 1.43 9.84 11.50
CA TYR A 278 1.13 11.17 10.99
C TYR A 278 2.00 11.44 9.77
N HIS A 279 1.39 11.96 8.70
CA HIS A 279 2.05 12.38 7.48
C HIS A 279 1.76 13.85 7.24
N GLY A 280 2.81 14.66 7.26
CA GLY A 280 2.71 16.09 7.02
C GLY A 280 2.73 16.41 5.53
N TYR A 281 1.73 17.15 5.04
CA TYR A 281 1.65 17.66 3.68
C TYR A 281 1.66 19.18 3.67
N GLU A 282 2.30 19.78 2.66
CA GLU A 282 2.48 21.23 2.57
C GLU A 282 1.17 21.99 2.31
N TYR A 283 0.23 21.41 1.53
CA TYR A 283 -0.97 22.12 1.07
C TYR A 283 -2.27 21.31 1.16
N LEU A 284 -2.21 20.00 1.38
CA LEU A 284 -3.36 19.09 1.25
C LEU A 284 -4.02 18.75 2.59
N GLY A 285 -3.47 19.26 3.70
CA GLY A 285 -3.86 18.81 5.03
C GLY A 285 -3.08 17.55 5.44
N ASP A 286 -3.18 17.20 6.71
CA ASP A 286 -2.42 16.09 7.27
C ASP A 286 -3.16 14.77 7.09
N VAL A 287 -2.42 13.69 6.91
CA VAL A 287 -2.95 12.33 6.80
C VAL A 287 -2.65 11.55 8.08
N ASN A 288 -3.67 10.92 8.62
CA ASN A 288 -3.59 10.17 9.87
C ASN A 288 -3.88 8.69 9.61
N LYS A 289 -3.02 7.83 10.13
CA LYS A 289 -3.15 6.38 10.00
C LYS A 289 -3.17 5.73 11.36
N LEU A 290 -4.18 4.90 11.58
CA LEU A 290 -4.34 4.07 12.77
C LEU A 290 -4.20 2.60 12.39
N SER A 291 -3.52 1.80 13.20
CA SER A 291 -3.50 0.35 13.02
C SER A 291 -3.62 -0.40 14.34
N LEU A 292 -4.31 -1.52 14.25
CA LEU A 292 -4.45 -2.53 15.30
C LEU A 292 -3.82 -3.83 14.81
N GLN A 293 -2.92 -4.39 15.60
CA GLN A 293 -2.32 -5.71 15.40
C GLN A 293 -2.76 -6.64 16.50
N VAL A 294 -3.11 -7.87 16.15
CA VAL A 294 -3.46 -8.92 17.08
C VAL A 294 -2.57 -10.11 16.80
N TYR A 295 -1.85 -10.58 17.80
CA TYR A 295 -0.95 -11.72 17.77
C TYR A 295 -1.53 -12.84 18.64
N PHE A 296 -1.56 -14.07 18.09
CA PHE A 296 -2.15 -15.26 18.72
C PHE A 296 -1.10 -16.33 19.03
#